data_9d379f228b4dc7dbfcbede864c79f780
#
_entry.id   9d379f228b4dc7dbfcbede864c79f780
#
_cell.length_a   1.000
_cell.length_b   1.000
_cell.length_c   1.000
_cell.angle_alpha   90.00
_cell.angle_beta   90.00
_cell.angle_gamma   90.00
#
_symmetry.space_group_name_H-M   'P 1'
#
loop_
_entity.id
_entity.type
_entity.pdbx_description
1 polymer ?
#
loop_
_entity_poly.entity_id
_entity_poly.type
_entity_poly.pdbx_seq_one_letter_code
_entity_poly.pdbx_strand_id
1 'polypeptide(L)'
;MNTIIFSVGTLIGTLFLGYMLVNPGNKNTGKVRYHLKSRFKTGLLAIFLMFVAGSLASIVFGTEGMTSQKGVEIAFWISLMFMMIYLQTDDLLITETGVAFVDLFGKVRGRYYPWKSVKDFKITSSRVSFVVEVENKSKRVGISCRPLDETTLKEMDKMVRKVSGAYVKEKGR
;
A
#
# COMPACT_ATOMS: atom_id res chain seq x y z
N MET A 1 -33.26 0.61 -11.75
CA MET A 1 -31.93 0.27 -12.29
C MET A 1 -30.79 0.70 -11.35
N ASN A 2 -30.77 1.94 -10.85
CA ASN A 2 -29.71 2.46 -9.98
C ASN A 2 -29.54 1.68 -8.66
N THR A 3 -30.64 1.29 -7.99
CA THR A 3 -30.60 0.56 -6.71
C THR A 3 -29.89 -0.79 -6.84
N ILE A 4 -30.09 -1.52 -7.95
CA ILE A 4 -29.43 -2.80 -8.19
C ILE A 4 -27.93 -2.60 -8.35
N ILE A 5 -27.49 -1.59 -9.11
CA ILE A 5 -26.07 -1.29 -9.34
C ILE A 5 -25.40 -0.96 -7.99
N PHE A 6 -25.99 -0.11 -7.17
CA PHE A 6 -25.44 0.25 -5.86
C PHE A 6 -25.41 -0.93 -4.90
N SER A 7 -26.43 -1.78 -4.88
CA SER A 7 -26.48 -2.98 -4.02
C SER A 7 -25.38 -3.98 -4.43
N VAL A 8 -25.18 -4.21 -5.72
CA VAL A 8 -24.09 -5.07 -6.22
C VAL A 8 -22.73 -4.48 -5.89
N GLY A 9 -22.54 -3.18 -6.06
CA GLY A 9 -21.30 -2.50 -5.72
C GLY A 9 -20.96 -2.59 -4.22
N THR A 10 -21.96 -2.43 -3.35
CA THR A 10 -21.80 -2.56 -1.90
C THR A 10 -21.45 -4.01 -1.52
N LEU A 11 -22.09 -5.00 -2.14
CA LEU A 11 -21.78 -6.42 -1.93
C LEU A 11 -20.33 -6.73 -2.34
N ILE A 12 -19.89 -6.28 -3.52
CA ILE A 12 -18.52 -6.45 -3.98
C ILE A 12 -17.53 -5.79 -3.02
N GLY A 13 -17.80 -4.57 -2.57
CA GLY A 13 -16.96 -3.85 -1.60
C GLY A 13 -16.85 -4.61 -0.27
N THR A 14 -17.94 -5.16 0.23
CA THR A 14 -17.99 -5.95 1.47
C THR A 14 -17.20 -7.25 1.33
N LEU A 15 -17.40 -7.97 0.23
CA LEU A 15 -16.66 -9.21 -0.07
C LEU A 15 -15.15 -8.93 -0.22
N PHE A 16 -14.79 -7.83 -0.85
CA PHE A 16 -13.40 -7.40 -0.98
C PHE A 16 -12.77 -7.07 0.38
N LEU A 17 -13.48 -6.34 1.24
CA LEU A 17 -13.05 -6.08 2.62
C LEU A 17 -12.88 -7.38 3.42
N GLY A 18 -13.82 -8.30 3.31
CA GLY A 18 -13.76 -9.62 3.95
C GLY A 18 -12.53 -10.40 3.46
N TYR A 19 -12.31 -10.47 2.16
CA TYR A 19 -11.12 -11.09 1.56
C TYR A 19 -9.82 -10.47 2.10
N MET A 20 -9.75 -9.16 2.21
CA MET A 20 -8.58 -8.47 2.73
C MET A 20 -8.30 -8.80 4.18
N LEU A 21 -9.34 -8.89 5.02
CA LEU A 21 -9.20 -9.20 6.45
C LEU A 21 -8.76 -10.65 6.67
N VAL A 22 -9.25 -11.58 5.86
CA VAL A 22 -9.00 -13.03 6.00
C VAL A 22 -7.68 -13.44 5.36
N ASN A 23 -7.24 -12.78 4.29
CA ASN A 23 -6.01 -13.16 3.59
C ASN A 23 -4.79 -13.00 4.52
N PRO A 24 -4.07 -14.09 4.88
CA PRO A 24 -2.98 -14.04 5.86
C PRO A 24 -1.76 -13.26 5.37
N GLY A 25 -1.67 -12.96 4.07
CA GLY A 25 -0.46 -12.37 3.47
C GLY A 25 0.76 -13.32 3.54
N ASN A 26 1.83 -12.96 2.85
CA ASN A 26 3.08 -13.72 2.93
C ASN A 26 3.89 -13.26 4.14
N LYS A 27 4.15 -14.15 5.11
CA LYS A 27 4.87 -13.85 6.36
C LYS A 27 6.39 -14.02 6.24
N ASN A 28 6.91 -14.64 5.18
CA ASN A 28 8.32 -15.01 5.05
C ASN A 28 9.20 -13.90 4.46
N THR A 29 9.14 -12.71 5.04
CA THR A 29 9.95 -11.57 4.57
C THR A 29 11.27 -11.38 5.31
N GLY A 30 11.56 -12.24 6.29
CA GLY A 30 12.73 -12.08 7.16
C GLY A 30 12.63 -10.88 8.13
N LYS A 31 13.73 -10.57 8.81
CA LYS A 31 13.76 -9.46 9.78
C LYS A 31 13.66 -8.12 9.07
N VAL A 32 12.69 -7.31 9.48
CA VAL A 32 12.50 -5.95 8.96
C VAL A 32 13.59 -5.04 9.52
N ARG A 33 14.28 -4.31 8.65
CA ARG A 33 15.30 -3.32 9.01
C ARG A 33 14.77 -1.90 8.91
N TYR A 34 14.01 -1.61 7.85
CA TYR A 34 13.38 -0.30 7.67
C TYR A 34 11.92 -0.48 7.23
N HIS A 35 11.05 0.32 7.83
CA HIS A 35 9.64 0.42 7.46
C HIS A 35 9.36 1.84 6.97
N LEU A 36 9.26 2.01 5.67
CA LEU A 36 9.03 3.29 5.02
C LEU A 36 7.54 3.46 4.75
N LYS A 37 6.93 4.41 5.44
CA LYS A 37 5.51 4.72 5.29
C LYS A 37 5.26 5.58 4.06
N SER A 38 4.26 5.23 3.26
CA SER A 38 3.84 6.02 2.11
C SER A 38 3.42 7.42 2.55
N ARG A 39 3.92 8.45 1.84
CA ARG A 39 3.57 9.85 2.09
C ARG A 39 2.07 10.11 1.92
N PHE A 40 1.44 9.43 0.98
CA PHE A 40 0.04 9.64 0.62
C PHE A 40 -0.94 8.95 1.57
N LYS A 41 -0.51 7.92 2.29
CA LYS A 41 -1.37 7.11 3.16
C LYS A 41 -2.14 7.95 4.17
N THR A 42 -1.46 8.84 4.88
CA THR A 42 -2.09 9.69 5.91
C THR A 42 -3.07 10.68 5.31
N GLY A 43 -2.73 11.31 4.17
CA GLY A 43 -3.61 12.26 3.50
C GLY A 43 -4.88 11.59 2.96
N LEU A 44 -4.74 10.46 2.29
CA LEU A 44 -5.88 9.71 1.76
C LEU A 44 -6.78 9.18 2.89
N LEU A 45 -6.19 8.72 3.99
CA LEU A 45 -6.97 8.30 5.15
C LEU A 45 -7.74 9.46 5.77
N ALA A 46 -7.14 10.66 5.88
CA ALA A 46 -7.81 11.85 6.37
C ALA A 46 -8.99 12.26 5.47
N ILE A 47 -8.81 12.24 4.15
CA ILE A 47 -9.89 12.52 3.18
C ILE A 47 -11.03 11.50 3.33
N PHE A 48 -10.69 10.22 3.48
CA PHE A 48 -11.68 9.16 3.70
C PHE A 48 -12.48 9.40 4.99
N LEU A 49 -11.80 9.71 6.10
CA LEU A 49 -12.47 9.99 7.37
C LEU A 49 -13.37 11.22 7.29
N MET A 50 -12.95 12.29 6.62
CA MET A 50 -13.79 13.47 6.38
C MET A 50 -15.03 13.12 5.55
N PHE A 51 -14.88 12.28 4.53
CA PHE A 51 -16.01 11.84 3.71
C PHE A 51 -17.01 11.00 4.52
N VAL A 52 -16.50 10.06 5.35
CA VAL A 52 -17.37 9.26 6.24
C VAL A 52 -18.09 10.14 7.25
N ALA A 53 -17.37 11.09 7.89
CA ALA A 53 -17.99 12.01 8.86
C ALA A 53 -19.05 12.90 8.20
N GLY A 54 -18.79 13.45 7.03
CA GLY A 54 -19.75 14.24 6.26
C GLY A 54 -20.99 13.43 5.86
N SER A 55 -20.78 12.17 5.45
CA SER A 55 -21.90 11.26 5.13
C SER A 55 -22.76 10.95 6.35
N LEU A 56 -22.13 10.69 7.50
CA LEU A 56 -22.86 10.46 8.77
C LEU A 56 -23.59 11.72 9.22
N ALA A 57 -22.99 12.89 9.13
CA ALA A 57 -23.64 14.16 9.45
C ALA A 57 -24.88 14.39 8.57
N SER A 58 -24.81 14.10 7.27
CA SER A 58 -25.93 14.22 6.34
C SER A 58 -27.09 13.26 6.71
N ILE A 59 -26.77 12.10 7.27
CA ILE A 59 -27.77 11.13 7.75
C ILE A 59 -28.46 11.65 9.00
N VAL A 60 -27.69 12.19 9.95
CA VAL A 60 -28.22 12.60 11.28
C VAL A 60 -28.94 13.93 11.21
N PHE A 61 -28.42 14.88 10.44
CA PHE A 61 -28.92 16.27 10.39
C PHE A 61 -29.70 16.61 9.11
N GLY A 62 -29.82 15.64 8.19
CA GLY A 62 -30.60 15.84 6.97
C GLY A 62 -32.08 16.02 7.29
N THR A 63 -32.68 17.08 6.70
CA THR A 63 -34.12 17.40 6.87
C THR A 63 -35.01 16.44 6.10
N GLU A 64 -34.50 15.73 5.13
CA GLU A 64 -35.19 14.70 4.37
C GLU A 64 -34.89 13.31 4.96
N GLY A 65 -35.91 12.55 5.32
CA GLY A 65 -35.75 11.19 5.82
C GLY A 65 -34.88 10.37 4.87
N MET A 66 -33.93 9.63 5.45
CA MET A 66 -33.00 8.80 4.69
C MET A 66 -33.79 7.67 4.00
N THR A 67 -33.91 7.73 2.69
CA THR A 67 -34.43 6.61 1.92
C THR A 67 -33.40 5.48 1.91
N SER A 68 -33.82 4.23 1.89
CA SER A 68 -32.93 3.05 1.78
C SER A 68 -31.98 3.18 0.56
N GLN A 69 -32.41 3.84 -0.49
CA GLN A 69 -31.64 4.10 -1.69
C GLN A 69 -30.46 5.04 -1.44
N LYS A 70 -30.64 6.15 -0.70
CA LYS A 70 -29.54 7.07 -0.33
C LYS A 70 -28.53 6.38 0.56
N GLY A 71 -28.96 5.53 1.49
CA GLY A 71 -28.07 4.74 2.34
C GLY A 71 -27.18 3.79 1.57
N VAL A 72 -27.74 3.09 0.60
CA VAL A 72 -26.98 2.17 -0.28
C VAL A 72 -25.98 2.95 -1.15
N GLU A 73 -26.35 4.13 -1.66
CA GLU A 73 -25.47 4.98 -2.42
C GLU A 73 -24.26 5.46 -1.62
N ILE A 74 -24.48 5.94 -0.40
CA ILE A 74 -23.41 6.36 0.51
C ILE A 74 -22.48 5.18 0.83
N ALA A 75 -23.01 4.01 1.16
CA ALA A 75 -22.23 2.82 1.43
C ALA A 75 -21.38 2.39 0.23
N PHE A 76 -21.91 2.50 -0.98
CA PHE A 76 -21.17 2.25 -2.22
C PHE A 76 -19.95 3.19 -2.37
N TRP A 77 -20.16 4.51 -2.20
CA TRP A 77 -19.07 5.49 -2.32
C TRP A 77 -18.01 5.32 -1.24
N ILE A 78 -18.42 5.03 0.00
CA ILE A 78 -17.48 4.72 1.09
C ILE A 78 -16.63 3.50 0.74
N SER A 79 -17.26 2.42 0.27
CA SER A 79 -16.56 1.18 -0.12
C SER A 79 -15.60 1.41 -1.27
N LEU A 80 -16.01 2.17 -2.28
CA LEU A 80 -15.17 2.51 -3.43
C LEU A 80 -13.96 3.35 -3.02
N MET A 81 -14.14 4.38 -2.21
CA MET A 81 -13.04 5.20 -1.71
C MET A 81 -12.06 4.38 -0.86
N PHE A 82 -12.57 3.52 0.02
CA PHE A 82 -11.73 2.64 0.82
C PHE A 82 -10.89 1.70 -0.07
N MET A 83 -11.51 1.12 -1.08
CA MET A 83 -10.83 0.28 -2.06
C MET A 83 -9.73 1.05 -2.79
N MET A 84 -9.98 2.28 -3.22
CA MET A 84 -9.00 3.14 -3.89
C MET A 84 -7.80 3.45 -2.98
N ILE A 85 -8.05 3.81 -1.73
CA ILE A 85 -7.02 4.08 -0.72
C ILE A 85 -6.17 2.83 -0.51
N TYR A 86 -6.83 1.68 -0.34
CA TYR A 86 -6.15 0.41 -0.13
C TYR A 86 -5.24 0.04 -1.30
N LEU A 87 -5.68 0.24 -2.54
CA LEU A 87 -4.88 -0.10 -3.73
C LEU A 87 -3.65 0.81 -3.92
N GLN A 88 -3.69 2.03 -3.40
CA GLN A 88 -2.66 3.04 -3.65
C GLN A 88 -1.68 3.28 -2.50
N THR A 89 -1.95 2.76 -1.30
CA THR A 89 -1.19 3.10 -0.09
C THR A 89 -0.31 1.98 0.45
N ASP A 90 0.48 1.35 -0.41
CA ASP A 90 1.46 0.38 0.05
C ASP A 90 2.62 1.06 0.80
N ASP A 91 3.00 0.51 1.93
CA ASP A 91 4.25 0.83 2.62
C ASP A 91 5.38 -0.07 2.11
N LEU A 92 6.62 0.38 2.23
CA LEU A 92 7.79 -0.36 1.79
C LEU A 92 8.56 -0.89 3.00
N LEU A 93 8.75 -2.21 3.05
CA LEU A 93 9.64 -2.85 4.00
C LEU A 93 10.96 -3.20 3.33
N ILE A 94 12.05 -2.77 3.93
CA ILE A 94 13.40 -3.22 3.58
C ILE A 94 13.80 -4.25 4.64
N THR A 95 14.01 -5.48 4.20
CA THR A 95 14.31 -6.63 5.07
C THR A 95 15.72 -7.15 4.81
N GLU A 96 16.19 -8.07 5.64
CA GLU A 96 17.49 -8.73 5.43
C GLU A 96 17.52 -9.56 4.15
N THR A 97 16.38 -10.06 3.71
CA THR A 97 16.26 -11.00 2.60
C THR A 97 15.78 -10.35 1.29
N GLY A 98 15.23 -9.12 1.35
CA GLY A 98 14.68 -8.46 0.17
C GLY A 98 13.87 -7.22 0.49
N VAL A 99 13.07 -6.82 -0.48
CA VAL A 99 12.17 -5.67 -0.42
C VAL A 99 10.73 -6.15 -0.55
N ALA A 100 9.86 -5.73 0.35
CA ALA A 100 8.46 -6.11 0.38
C ALA A 100 7.54 -4.89 0.39
N PHE A 101 6.41 -4.99 -0.27
CA PHE A 101 5.35 -4.00 -0.17
C PHE A 101 4.24 -4.55 0.72
N VAL A 102 3.86 -3.76 1.70
CA VAL A 102 2.79 -4.10 2.64
C VAL A 102 1.62 -3.15 2.47
N ASP A 103 0.44 -3.71 2.62
CA ASP A 103 -0.80 -2.97 2.52
C ASP A 103 -1.12 -2.15 3.79
N LEU A 104 -2.31 -1.58 3.83
CA LEU A 104 -2.81 -0.81 4.97
C LEU A 104 -2.81 -1.62 6.27
N PHE A 105 -2.98 -2.95 6.19
CA PHE A 105 -3.03 -3.87 7.33
C PHE A 105 -1.68 -4.49 7.67
N GLY A 106 -0.59 -4.04 7.03
CA GLY A 106 0.75 -4.57 7.26
C GLY A 106 1.00 -5.95 6.62
N LYS A 107 0.13 -6.39 5.71
CA LYS A 107 0.26 -7.67 5.01
C LYS A 107 1.06 -7.51 3.73
N VAL A 108 1.96 -8.45 3.46
CA VAL A 108 2.74 -8.46 2.22
C VAL A 108 1.85 -8.91 1.05
N ARG A 109 1.64 -8.03 0.10
CA ARG A 109 0.76 -8.22 -1.07
C ARG A 109 1.42 -8.94 -2.22
N GLY A 110 2.02 -10.08 -2.07
CA GLY A 110 2.64 -10.80 -3.18
C GLY A 110 3.76 -10.05 -3.92
N ARG A 111 4.10 -8.84 -3.48
CA ARG A 111 5.17 -8.00 -4.02
C ARG A 111 6.39 -8.07 -3.10
N TYR A 112 6.94 -9.26 -2.99
CA TYR A 112 8.22 -9.48 -2.34
C TYR A 112 9.28 -9.70 -3.41
N TYR A 113 10.37 -8.96 -3.31
CA TYR A 113 11.49 -9.02 -4.23
C TYR A 113 12.77 -9.35 -3.45
N PRO A 114 13.29 -10.58 -3.56
CA PRO A 114 14.54 -10.95 -2.91
C PRO A 114 15.70 -10.12 -3.48
N TRP A 115 16.72 -9.86 -2.67
CA TRP A 115 17.88 -9.04 -3.09
C TRP A 115 18.52 -9.53 -4.38
N LYS A 116 18.52 -10.83 -4.64
CA LYS A 116 19.02 -11.42 -5.90
C LYS A 116 18.32 -10.92 -7.17
N SER A 117 17.08 -10.46 -7.04
CA SER A 117 16.31 -9.89 -8.17
C SER A 117 16.45 -8.37 -8.29
N VAL A 118 17.07 -7.71 -7.31
CA VAL A 118 17.31 -6.26 -7.34
C VAL A 118 18.56 -5.99 -8.16
N LYS A 119 18.42 -5.22 -9.24
CA LYS A 119 19.51 -4.84 -10.15
C LYS A 119 20.10 -3.48 -9.82
N ASP A 120 19.25 -2.55 -9.43
CA ASP A 120 19.62 -1.18 -9.14
C ASP A 120 18.67 -0.57 -8.12
N PHE A 121 19.08 0.49 -7.46
CA PHE A 121 18.26 1.22 -6.52
C PHE A 121 18.60 2.72 -6.50
N LYS A 122 17.60 3.51 -6.16
CA LYS A 122 17.76 4.95 -5.94
C LYS A 122 17.03 5.34 -4.66
N ILE A 123 17.78 5.87 -3.72
CA ILE A 123 17.29 6.35 -2.43
C ILE A 123 17.47 7.86 -2.39
N THR A 124 16.40 8.58 -2.14
CA THR A 124 16.39 10.02 -1.93
C THR A 124 15.63 10.35 -0.66
N SER A 125 15.70 11.56 -0.17
CA SER A 125 15.03 11.99 1.08
C SER A 125 13.52 11.71 1.09
N SER A 126 12.85 11.72 -0.06
CA SER A 126 11.39 11.58 -0.16
C SER A 126 10.93 10.43 -1.05
N ARG A 127 11.86 9.68 -1.65
CA ARG A 127 11.51 8.58 -2.55
C ARG A 127 12.55 7.48 -2.52
N VAL A 128 12.07 6.25 -2.40
CA VAL A 128 12.89 5.04 -2.52
C VAL A 128 12.36 4.20 -3.67
N SER A 129 13.25 3.80 -4.56
CA SER A 129 12.89 2.98 -5.73
C SER A 129 13.96 1.93 -6.00
N PHE A 130 13.52 0.77 -6.47
CA PHE A 130 14.34 -0.36 -6.87
C PHE A 130 14.02 -0.75 -8.30
N VAL A 131 15.02 -1.17 -9.04
CA VAL A 131 14.85 -1.85 -10.32
C VAL A 131 14.98 -3.35 -10.05
N VAL A 132 13.90 -4.07 -10.24
CA VAL A 132 13.81 -5.51 -9.98
C VAL A 132 13.62 -6.27 -11.28
N GLU A 133 14.21 -7.44 -11.37
CA GLU A 133 14.02 -8.36 -12.48
C GLU A 133 12.96 -9.39 -12.11
N VAL A 134 11.87 -9.42 -12.87
CA VAL A 134 10.77 -10.37 -12.72
C VAL A 134 10.49 -10.98 -14.09
N GLU A 135 10.55 -12.30 -14.22
CA GLU A 135 10.30 -13.02 -15.47
C GLU A 135 11.09 -12.46 -16.67
N ASN A 136 12.39 -12.20 -16.47
CA ASN A 136 13.32 -11.59 -17.45
C ASN A 136 12.94 -10.16 -17.90
N LYS A 137 12.04 -9.48 -17.19
CA LYS A 137 11.70 -8.08 -17.44
C LYS A 137 12.16 -7.21 -16.27
N SER A 138 12.81 -6.10 -16.58
CA SER A 138 13.17 -5.10 -15.58
C SER A 138 11.97 -4.22 -15.26
N LYS A 139 11.58 -4.17 -13.99
CA LYS A 139 10.49 -3.34 -13.49
C LYS A 139 10.99 -2.40 -12.41
N ARG A 140 10.63 -1.12 -12.51
CA ARG A 140 10.89 -0.17 -11.44
C ARG A 140 9.74 -0.21 -10.42
N VAL A 141 10.08 -0.45 -9.16
CA VAL A 141 9.16 -0.46 -8.02
C VAL A 141 9.67 0.50 -6.96
N GLY A 142 8.77 1.17 -6.25
CA GLY A 142 9.18 2.12 -5.21
C GLY A 142 8.01 2.89 -4.65
N ILE A 143 8.29 3.68 -3.63
CA ILE A 143 7.30 4.55 -2.99
C ILE A 143 7.85 5.97 -2.82
N SER A 144 6.93 6.93 -2.74
CA SER A 144 7.19 8.23 -2.14
C SER A 144 6.95 8.11 -0.65
N CYS A 145 7.99 8.31 0.16
CA CYS A 145 7.95 8.21 1.61
C CYS A 145 7.95 9.60 2.27
N ARG A 146 7.74 9.63 3.59
CA ARG A 146 7.99 10.83 4.38
C ARG A 146 9.48 11.18 4.29
N PRO A 147 9.83 12.47 4.39
CA PRO A 147 11.23 12.87 4.36
C PRO A 147 12.04 12.09 5.40
N LEU A 148 13.12 11.47 4.93
CA LEU A 148 14.06 10.74 5.76
C LEU A 148 15.15 11.72 6.23
N ASP A 149 15.57 11.57 7.46
CA ASP A 149 16.73 12.28 7.97
C ASP A 149 18.02 11.78 7.30
N GLU A 150 19.02 12.62 7.28
CA GLU A 150 20.26 12.37 6.54
C GLU A 150 21.03 11.16 7.08
N THR A 151 20.96 10.91 8.39
CA THR A 151 21.59 9.75 9.05
C THR A 151 20.94 8.46 8.60
N THR A 152 19.62 8.34 8.70
CA THR A 152 18.84 7.19 8.22
C THR A 152 19.08 6.93 6.75
N LEU A 153 19.17 8.00 5.93
CA LEU A 153 19.37 7.89 4.50
C LEU A 153 20.75 7.28 4.18
N LYS A 154 21.83 7.75 4.85
CA LYS A 154 23.18 7.22 4.71
C LYS A 154 23.30 5.77 5.17
N GLU A 155 22.69 5.44 6.31
CA GLU A 155 22.71 4.06 6.86
C GLU A 155 21.96 3.10 5.94
N MET A 156 20.79 3.50 5.45
CA MET A 156 19.98 2.70 4.54
C MET A 156 20.69 2.48 3.21
N ASP A 157 21.28 3.52 2.61
CA ASP A 157 22.08 3.42 1.38
C ASP A 157 23.27 2.46 1.58
N LYS A 158 24.01 2.60 2.68
CA LYS A 158 25.13 1.71 3.02
C LYS A 158 24.69 0.25 3.18
N MET A 159 23.56 0.03 3.86
CA MET A 159 23.02 -1.30 4.07
C MET A 159 22.56 -1.94 2.76
N VAL A 160 21.78 -1.21 1.95
CA VAL A 160 21.29 -1.70 0.66
C VAL A 160 22.45 -2.02 -0.28
N ARG A 161 23.49 -1.15 -0.36
CA ARG A 161 24.71 -1.42 -1.16
C ARG A 161 25.43 -2.67 -0.67
N LYS A 162 25.55 -2.86 0.63
CA LYS A 162 26.21 -4.05 1.20
C LYS A 162 25.50 -5.32 0.80
N VAL A 163 24.17 -5.34 0.90
CA VAL A 163 23.36 -6.54 0.63
C VAL A 163 23.21 -6.78 -0.88
N SER A 164 22.89 -5.77 -1.67
CA SER A 164 22.79 -5.90 -3.14
C SER A 164 24.15 -6.16 -3.80
N GLY A 165 25.22 -5.53 -3.32
CA GLY A 165 26.58 -5.73 -3.83
C GLY A 165 27.14 -7.12 -3.56
N ALA A 166 26.71 -7.80 -2.50
CA ALA A 166 27.04 -9.19 -2.26
C ALA A 166 26.48 -10.13 -3.36
N TYR A 167 25.26 -9.86 -3.83
CA TYR A 167 24.63 -10.67 -4.88
C TYR A 167 25.15 -10.34 -6.29
N VAL A 168 25.63 -9.13 -6.54
CA VAL A 168 26.25 -8.78 -7.84
C VAL A 168 27.63 -9.45 -7.99
N LYS A 169 28.40 -9.59 -6.92
CA LYS A 169 29.70 -10.30 -6.93
C LYS A 169 29.57 -11.81 -7.13
N GLU A 170 28.50 -12.44 -6.66
CA GLU A 170 28.29 -13.88 -6.88
C GLU A 170 27.91 -14.23 -8.33
N LYS A 171 27.30 -13.31 -9.07
CA LYS A 171 26.96 -13.51 -10.50
C LYS A 171 28.12 -13.26 -11.47
N GLY A 172 29.23 -12.72 -11.01
CA GLY A 172 30.43 -12.44 -11.78
C GLY A 172 31.57 -13.46 -11.64
N ARG A 173 31.29 -14.59 -10.97
CA ARG A 173 32.12 -15.78 -10.93
C ARG A 173 31.36 -16.89 -11.67
#